data_efe7c50ffeb107d8676e091d46b0575c
#
_entry.id   efe7c50ffeb107d8676e091d46b0575c
#
_cell.length_a   1.000
_cell.length_b   1.000
_cell.length_c   1.000
_cell.angle_alpha   90.00
_cell.angle_beta   90.00
_cell.angle_gamma   90.00
#
_symmetry.space_group_name_H-M   'P 1'
#
loop_
_entity.id
_entity.type
_entity.pdbx_description
1 polymer ?
#
loop_
_entity_poly.entity_id
_entity_poly.type
_entity_poly.pdbx_seq_one_letter_code
_entity_poly.pdbx_strand_id
1 'polypeptide(L)'
;MQPVRTLILGAAGKDFHLFNTLYRDEPQVGVVAFTAQQIPHIDERSYPPTLAGDQYPDGIPIHPEEDLVELIRELEVDRCVMGYSDVSHEYVMHLAAKVTAAGASFEIPDARRTMLASRKPSVAVCASRTGVGKSQTTRAVARHLTSRGMRVAVLRHPMPYGDLAAQAVQRFAEYEDLARHRVTIEEREEY
;
A
#
# COMPACT_ATOMS: atom_id res chain seq x y z
N MET A 1 -12.72 -26.12 1.22
CA MET A 1 -13.39 -24.98 0.56
C MET A 1 -12.29 -24.27 -0.24
N GLN A 2 -12.57 -23.87 -1.46
CA GLN A 2 -11.56 -23.09 -2.21
C GLN A 2 -11.44 -21.70 -1.58
N PRO A 3 -10.23 -21.11 -1.53
CA PRO A 3 -10.03 -19.77 -1.01
C PRO A 3 -10.77 -18.73 -1.88
N VAL A 4 -11.27 -17.67 -1.25
CA VAL A 4 -11.93 -16.56 -1.94
C VAL A 4 -10.89 -15.82 -2.80
N ARG A 5 -11.08 -15.84 -4.12
CA ARG A 5 -10.18 -15.20 -5.09
C ARG A 5 -10.34 -13.69 -5.03
N THR A 6 -9.33 -13.03 -4.53
CA THR A 6 -9.39 -11.60 -4.20
C THR A 6 -8.41 -10.82 -5.08
N LEU A 7 -8.88 -9.73 -5.68
CA LEU A 7 -8.07 -8.75 -6.40
C LEU A 7 -8.01 -7.47 -5.58
N ILE A 8 -6.81 -6.90 -5.38
CA ILE A 8 -6.64 -5.65 -4.64
C ILE A 8 -6.44 -4.50 -5.62
N LEU A 9 -7.30 -3.49 -5.54
CA LEU A 9 -7.26 -2.30 -6.36
C LEU A 9 -6.26 -1.29 -5.78
N GLY A 10 -5.12 -1.16 -6.43
CA GLY A 10 -3.98 -0.38 -6.01
C GLY A 10 -2.71 -1.22 -5.83
N ALA A 11 -1.54 -0.63 -6.10
CA ALA A 11 -0.22 -1.25 -5.94
C ALA A 11 0.84 -0.23 -5.53
N ALA A 12 0.56 0.54 -4.48
CA ALA A 12 1.47 1.57 -3.96
C ALA A 12 1.87 1.29 -2.50
N GLY A 13 1.23 1.85 -1.53
CA GLY A 13 1.63 1.70 -0.12
C GLY A 13 0.52 1.15 0.76
N LYS A 14 -0.65 1.79 0.75
CA LYS A 14 -1.79 1.40 1.57
C LYS A 14 -2.34 0.02 1.20
N ASP A 15 -2.41 -0.27 -0.06
CA ASP A 15 -2.84 -1.52 -0.68
C ASP A 15 -1.91 -2.71 -0.31
N PHE A 16 -0.60 -2.53 -0.36
CA PHE A 16 0.35 -3.52 0.16
C PHE A 16 0.24 -3.69 1.68
N HIS A 17 0.02 -2.59 2.43
CA HIS A 17 -0.24 -2.69 3.86
C HIS A 17 -1.54 -3.47 4.15
N LEU A 18 -2.58 -3.23 3.38
CA LEU A 18 -3.85 -3.95 3.48
C LEU A 18 -3.67 -5.45 3.20
N PHE A 19 -2.92 -5.82 2.16
CA PHE A 19 -2.54 -7.20 1.90
C PHE A 19 -1.80 -7.81 3.09
N ASN A 20 -0.73 -7.17 3.56
CA ASN A 20 0.13 -7.67 4.62
C ASN A 20 -0.60 -7.83 5.97
N THR A 21 -1.65 -7.05 6.22
CA THR A 21 -2.37 -7.07 7.50
C THR A 21 -3.61 -7.93 7.49
N LEU A 22 -4.28 -8.11 6.35
CA LEU A 22 -5.57 -8.80 6.28
C LEU A 22 -5.53 -10.12 5.52
N TYR A 23 -4.65 -10.28 4.54
CA TYR A 23 -4.77 -11.39 3.57
C TYR A 23 -3.53 -12.25 3.43
N ARG A 24 -2.35 -11.74 3.76
CA ARG A 24 -1.09 -12.45 3.55
C ARG A 24 -1.05 -13.84 4.15
N ASP A 25 -1.53 -13.96 5.38
CA ASP A 25 -1.47 -15.18 6.17
C ASP A 25 -2.88 -15.79 6.39
N GLU A 26 -3.88 -15.35 5.60
CA GLU A 26 -5.27 -15.82 5.70
C GLU A 26 -5.54 -16.96 4.71
N PRO A 27 -5.62 -18.22 5.16
CA PRO A 27 -5.70 -19.39 4.28
C PRO A 27 -7.01 -19.49 3.50
N GLN A 28 -8.06 -18.76 3.91
CA GLN A 28 -9.34 -18.73 3.21
C GLN A 28 -9.40 -17.68 2.09
N VAL A 29 -8.33 -16.91 1.90
CA VAL A 29 -8.23 -15.86 0.88
C VAL A 29 -7.03 -16.10 0.00
N GLY A 30 -7.23 -16.09 -1.31
CA GLY A 30 -6.17 -16.10 -2.31
C GLY A 30 -6.12 -14.76 -3.05
N VAL A 31 -5.14 -13.92 -2.77
CA VAL A 31 -4.93 -12.69 -3.54
C VAL A 31 -4.31 -13.05 -4.88
N VAL A 32 -5.07 -12.86 -5.95
CA VAL A 32 -4.67 -13.30 -7.30
C VAL A 32 -3.95 -12.24 -8.10
N ALA A 33 -4.21 -10.96 -7.80
CA ALA A 33 -3.54 -9.84 -8.45
C ALA A 33 -3.70 -8.53 -7.66
N PHE A 34 -2.81 -7.58 -7.95
CA PHE A 34 -3.01 -6.15 -7.70
C PHE A 34 -3.29 -5.44 -9.03
N THR A 35 -3.97 -4.28 -8.98
CA THR A 35 -4.01 -3.36 -10.13
C THR A 35 -3.36 -2.03 -9.77
N ALA A 36 -2.85 -1.32 -10.76
CA ALA A 36 -2.31 0.01 -10.57
C ALA A 36 -2.69 0.93 -11.73
N GLN A 37 -2.87 2.22 -11.40
CA GLN A 37 -3.03 3.28 -12.39
C GLN A 37 -1.68 3.89 -12.73
N GLN A 38 -1.46 4.16 -14.02
CA GLN A 38 -0.40 5.04 -14.54
C GLN A 38 1.02 4.77 -14.01
N ILE A 39 1.36 3.53 -13.71
CA ILE A 39 2.75 3.17 -13.39
C ILE A 39 3.45 2.73 -14.68
N PRO A 40 4.49 3.42 -15.12
CA PRO A 40 5.27 3.00 -16.27
C PRO A 40 5.85 1.58 -16.07
N HIS A 41 5.83 0.75 -17.10
CA HIS A 41 6.35 -0.63 -17.08
C HIS A 41 5.70 -1.52 -16.00
N ILE A 42 4.39 -1.41 -15.84
CA ILE A 42 3.66 -2.19 -14.84
C ILE A 42 3.59 -3.67 -15.17
N ASP A 43 3.58 -3.99 -16.46
CA ASP A 43 3.43 -5.35 -17.01
C ASP A 43 4.57 -6.29 -16.56
N GLU A 44 5.69 -5.73 -16.10
CA GLU A 44 6.84 -6.47 -15.59
C GLU A 44 6.91 -6.50 -14.06
N ARG A 45 5.93 -5.90 -13.36
CA ARG A 45 5.96 -5.79 -11.90
C ARG A 45 5.13 -6.85 -11.21
N SER A 46 5.71 -7.38 -10.15
CA SER A 46 5.02 -8.24 -9.20
C SER A 46 5.32 -7.80 -7.77
N TYR A 47 4.39 -8.04 -6.86
CA TYR A 47 4.69 -7.99 -5.44
C TYR A 47 5.57 -9.20 -5.11
N PRO A 48 6.82 -9.00 -4.65
CA PRO A 48 7.82 -10.06 -4.66
C PRO A 48 7.51 -11.19 -3.68
N PRO A 49 7.88 -12.45 -3.99
CA PRO A 49 7.64 -13.63 -3.13
C PRO A 49 8.16 -13.45 -1.71
N THR A 50 9.33 -12.82 -1.57
CA THR A 50 9.95 -12.54 -0.26
C THR A 50 9.11 -11.67 0.68
N LEU A 51 8.21 -10.88 0.13
CA LEU A 51 7.26 -10.04 0.88
C LEU A 51 5.86 -10.65 0.92
N ALA A 52 5.49 -11.40 -0.10
CA ALA A 52 4.17 -12.01 -0.23
C ALA A 52 3.94 -13.16 0.76
N GLY A 53 5.01 -13.87 1.15
CA GLY A 53 4.95 -14.99 2.10
C GLY A 53 4.72 -16.35 1.44
N ASP A 54 4.71 -17.41 2.26
CA ASP A 54 4.75 -18.80 1.80
C ASP A 54 3.54 -19.23 0.96
N GLN A 55 2.41 -18.54 1.09
CA GLN A 55 1.21 -18.81 0.27
C GLN A 55 1.39 -18.31 -1.19
N TYR A 56 2.38 -17.47 -1.47
CA TYR A 56 2.62 -16.83 -2.76
C TYR A 56 4.07 -17.03 -3.24
N PRO A 57 4.49 -18.26 -3.52
CA PRO A 57 5.89 -18.58 -3.84
C PRO A 57 6.40 -17.91 -5.12
N ASP A 58 5.51 -17.53 -6.02
CA ASP A 58 5.83 -16.81 -7.27
C ASP A 58 5.59 -15.28 -7.15
N GLY A 59 5.18 -14.81 -5.97
CA GLY A 59 4.72 -13.44 -5.76
C GLY A 59 3.30 -13.22 -6.26
N ILE A 60 2.88 -11.94 -6.35
CA ILE A 60 1.54 -11.58 -6.81
C ILE A 60 1.66 -10.57 -7.96
N PRO A 61 1.11 -10.86 -9.15
CA PRO A 61 1.23 -9.98 -10.30
C PRO A 61 0.52 -8.64 -10.09
N ILE A 62 1.04 -7.59 -10.73
CA ILE A 62 0.45 -6.27 -10.76
C ILE A 62 0.09 -5.96 -12.20
N HIS A 63 -1.18 -5.65 -12.45
CA HIS A 63 -1.71 -5.37 -13.78
C HIS A 63 -2.18 -3.92 -13.92
N PRO A 64 -2.30 -3.40 -15.16
CA PRO A 64 -2.99 -2.14 -15.41
C PRO A 64 -4.46 -2.21 -14.94
N GLU A 65 -4.96 -1.12 -14.33
CA GLU A 65 -6.37 -1.07 -13.90
C GLU A 65 -7.35 -1.06 -15.09
N GLU A 66 -6.90 -0.65 -16.26
CA GLU A 66 -7.72 -0.67 -17.47
C GLU A 66 -8.19 -2.08 -17.83
N ASP A 67 -7.42 -3.11 -17.49
CA ASP A 67 -7.72 -4.53 -17.75
C ASP A 67 -8.64 -5.15 -16.67
N LEU A 68 -9.11 -4.37 -15.69
CA LEU A 68 -9.83 -4.87 -14.51
C LEU A 68 -11.00 -5.82 -14.85
N VAL A 69 -11.80 -5.49 -15.84
CA VAL A 69 -12.98 -6.29 -16.21
C VAL A 69 -12.58 -7.66 -16.79
N GLU A 70 -11.51 -7.67 -17.57
CA GLU A 70 -10.95 -8.90 -18.16
C GLU A 70 -10.28 -9.75 -17.08
N LEU A 71 -9.50 -9.13 -16.21
CA LEU A 71 -8.87 -9.80 -15.07
C LEU A 71 -9.89 -10.47 -14.14
N ILE A 72 -11.01 -9.81 -13.85
CA ILE A 72 -12.08 -10.39 -13.02
C ILE A 72 -12.59 -11.70 -13.63
N ARG A 73 -12.76 -11.74 -14.94
CA ARG A 73 -13.27 -12.93 -15.65
C ARG A 73 -12.22 -14.02 -15.79
N GLU A 74 -11.02 -13.66 -16.25
CA GLU A 74 -9.93 -14.60 -16.50
C GLU A 74 -9.39 -15.24 -15.22
N LEU A 75 -9.28 -14.44 -14.16
CA LEU A 75 -8.82 -14.91 -12.85
C LEU A 75 -9.96 -15.40 -11.96
N GLU A 76 -11.19 -15.47 -12.45
CA GLU A 76 -12.36 -15.90 -11.67
C GLU A 76 -12.44 -15.20 -10.31
N VAL A 77 -12.34 -13.87 -10.30
CA VAL A 77 -12.28 -13.07 -9.09
C VAL A 77 -13.64 -13.03 -8.39
N ASP A 78 -13.70 -13.46 -7.13
CA ASP A 78 -14.90 -13.37 -6.30
C ASP A 78 -15.10 -11.97 -5.72
N ARG A 79 -13.98 -11.27 -5.42
CA ARG A 79 -14.00 -10.01 -4.68
C ARG A 79 -12.86 -9.09 -5.12
N CYS A 80 -13.21 -7.81 -5.35
CA CYS A 80 -12.25 -6.72 -5.50
C CYS A 80 -12.25 -5.86 -4.23
N VAL A 81 -11.06 -5.56 -3.72
CA VAL A 81 -10.87 -4.82 -2.48
C VAL A 81 -10.23 -3.47 -2.79
N MET A 82 -10.85 -2.39 -2.31
CA MET A 82 -10.40 -1.01 -2.53
C MET A 82 -9.16 -0.68 -1.70
N GLY A 83 -8.03 -0.48 -2.35
CA GLY A 83 -6.77 -0.05 -1.74
C GLY A 83 -6.51 1.46 -1.82
N TYR A 84 -7.05 2.15 -2.83
CA TYR A 84 -6.84 3.59 -3.02
C TYR A 84 -7.37 4.45 -1.88
N SER A 85 -6.76 5.60 -1.64
CA SER A 85 -7.15 6.53 -0.56
C SER A 85 -7.33 7.95 -1.03
N ASP A 86 -6.83 8.51 -1.98
CA ASP A 86 -6.92 9.93 -2.39
C ASP A 86 -7.66 10.05 -3.73
N VAL A 87 -8.87 9.51 -3.76
CA VAL A 87 -9.73 9.46 -4.95
C VAL A 87 -11.12 10.02 -4.67
N SER A 88 -11.81 10.49 -5.70
CA SER A 88 -13.17 11.02 -5.55
C SER A 88 -14.21 9.93 -5.30
N HIS A 89 -15.32 10.28 -4.66
CA HIS A 89 -16.45 9.36 -4.47
C HIS A 89 -17.02 8.87 -5.81
N GLU A 90 -17.06 9.71 -6.83
CA GLU A 90 -17.48 9.35 -8.16
C GLU A 90 -16.62 8.24 -8.77
N TYR A 91 -15.28 8.37 -8.64
CA TYR A 91 -14.36 7.35 -9.08
C TYR A 91 -14.60 6.01 -8.36
N VAL A 92 -14.76 6.03 -7.04
CA VAL A 92 -15.05 4.84 -6.24
C VAL A 92 -16.32 4.15 -6.70
N MET A 93 -17.39 4.92 -6.96
CA MET A 93 -18.68 4.37 -7.42
C MET A 93 -18.63 3.84 -8.85
N HIS A 94 -17.90 4.49 -9.75
CA HIS A 94 -17.67 3.97 -11.10
C HIS A 94 -16.88 2.66 -11.07
N LEU A 95 -15.87 2.59 -10.23
CA LEU A 95 -15.07 1.37 -10.06
C LEU A 95 -15.91 0.23 -9.48
N ALA A 96 -16.71 0.51 -8.44
CA ALA A 96 -17.64 -0.45 -7.86
C ALA A 96 -18.66 -0.97 -8.89
N ALA A 97 -19.19 -0.08 -9.74
CA ALA A 97 -20.12 -0.46 -10.81
C ALA A 97 -19.46 -1.38 -11.85
N LYS A 98 -18.21 -1.11 -12.25
CA LYS A 98 -17.44 -1.97 -13.16
C LYS A 98 -17.22 -3.36 -12.56
N VAL A 99 -16.77 -3.42 -11.30
CA VAL A 99 -16.50 -4.67 -10.58
C VAL A 99 -17.77 -5.52 -10.47
N THR A 100 -18.88 -4.92 -10.04
CA THR A 100 -20.15 -5.65 -9.87
C THR A 100 -20.76 -6.09 -11.20
N ALA A 101 -20.66 -5.28 -12.25
CA ALA A 101 -21.07 -5.65 -13.59
C ALA A 101 -20.21 -6.78 -14.19
N ALA A 102 -18.95 -6.89 -13.79
CA ALA A 102 -18.06 -7.99 -14.19
C ALA A 102 -18.32 -9.30 -13.42
N GLY A 103 -19.11 -9.26 -12.33
CA GLY A 103 -19.52 -10.44 -11.56
C GLY A 103 -18.82 -10.62 -10.19
N ALA A 104 -17.95 -9.69 -9.78
CA ALA A 104 -17.27 -9.74 -8.49
C ALA A 104 -17.93 -8.82 -7.44
N SER A 105 -17.71 -9.10 -6.17
CA SER A 105 -18.10 -8.21 -5.08
C SER A 105 -17.09 -7.06 -4.92
N PHE A 106 -17.56 -5.88 -4.55
CA PHE A 106 -16.70 -4.74 -4.24
C PHE A 106 -16.69 -4.48 -2.74
N GLU A 107 -15.50 -4.43 -2.14
CA GLU A 107 -15.30 -4.23 -0.70
C GLU A 107 -14.44 -3.01 -0.41
N ILE A 108 -14.87 -2.20 0.55
CA ILE A 108 -14.06 -1.15 1.17
C ILE A 108 -13.76 -1.61 2.60
N PRO A 109 -12.52 -1.99 2.92
CA PRO A 109 -12.19 -2.53 4.24
C PRO A 109 -12.26 -1.46 5.33
N ASP A 110 -12.68 -1.85 6.53
CA ASP A 110 -12.59 -1.00 7.72
C ASP A 110 -11.12 -0.71 8.05
N ALA A 111 -10.78 0.57 8.10
CA ALA A 111 -9.42 1.02 8.40
C ALA A 111 -8.89 0.51 9.75
N ARG A 112 -9.76 0.27 10.74
CA ARG A 112 -9.36 -0.27 12.06
C ARG A 112 -8.78 -1.68 11.97
N ARG A 113 -9.19 -2.47 11.00
CA ARG A 113 -8.68 -3.83 10.79
C ARG A 113 -7.21 -3.85 10.34
N THR A 114 -6.72 -2.75 9.77
CA THR A 114 -5.34 -2.61 9.30
C THR A 114 -4.44 -1.84 10.27
N MET A 115 -4.99 -1.36 11.40
CA MET A 115 -4.20 -0.64 12.40
C MET A 115 -3.32 -1.59 13.21
N LEU A 116 -2.03 -1.26 13.29
CA LEU A 116 -1.08 -1.99 14.12
C LEU A 116 -0.96 -1.34 15.49
N ALA A 117 -1.04 -2.14 16.54
CA ALA A 117 -0.89 -1.65 17.90
C ALA A 117 0.57 -1.29 18.22
N SER A 118 0.80 -0.09 18.71
CA SER A 118 2.10 0.33 19.20
C SER A 118 2.25 0.06 20.70
N ARG A 119 3.41 -0.47 21.11
CA ARG A 119 3.79 -0.57 22.53
C ARG A 119 4.40 0.71 23.08
N LYS A 120 4.66 1.70 22.24
CA LYS A 120 5.24 2.99 22.59
C LYS A 120 4.19 4.09 22.43
N PRO A 121 4.27 5.18 23.21
CA PRO A 121 3.46 6.36 22.93
C PRO A 121 3.65 6.80 21.48
N SER A 122 2.55 7.05 20.79
CA SER A 122 2.58 7.41 19.37
C SER A 122 1.64 8.59 19.09
N VAL A 123 2.03 9.43 18.14
CA VAL A 123 1.24 10.53 17.61
C VAL A 123 1.09 10.30 16.11
N ALA A 124 -0.15 10.22 15.63
CA ALA A 124 -0.43 10.11 14.22
C ALA A 124 -0.66 11.51 13.61
N VAL A 125 0.09 11.81 12.54
CA VAL A 125 -0.12 13.01 11.73
C VAL A 125 -0.85 12.60 10.46
N CYS A 126 -2.14 12.87 10.43
CA CYS A 126 -3.03 12.50 9.32
C CYS A 126 -3.44 13.73 8.50
N ALA A 127 -3.96 13.48 7.30
CA ALA A 127 -4.49 14.52 6.43
C ALA A 127 -5.59 13.97 5.54
N SER A 128 -6.45 14.85 5.05
CA SER A 128 -7.56 14.52 4.16
C SER A 128 -7.11 14.22 2.70
N ARG A 129 -5.92 14.68 2.33
CA ARG A 129 -5.33 14.46 1.00
C ARG A 129 -3.82 14.64 1.01
N THR A 130 -3.18 14.34 -0.13
CA THR A 130 -1.77 14.61 -0.40
C THR A 130 -1.50 16.13 -0.50
N GLY A 131 -0.30 16.58 -0.17
CA GLY A 131 0.13 17.97 -0.33
C GLY A 131 -0.35 18.97 0.74
N VAL A 132 -1.02 18.55 1.81
CA VAL A 132 -1.58 19.46 2.84
C VAL A 132 -0.63 19.74 4.02
N GLY A 133 0.64 19.33 3.95
CA GLY A 133 1.64 19.67 4.96
C GLY A 133 1.87 18.62 6.06
N LYS A 134 1.54 17.35 5.85
CA LYS A 134 1.85 16.26 6.81
C LYS A 134 3.32 16.24 7.22
N SER A 135 4.23 16.30 6.26
CA SER A 135 5.69 16.20 6.51
C SER A 135 6.20 17.39 7.33
N GLN A 136 5.76 18.62 7.03
CA GLN A 136 6.12 19.81 7.82
C GLN A 136 5.62 19.71 9.25
N THR A 137 4.37 19.28 9.44
CA THR A 137 3.78 19.09 10.77
C THR A 137 4.52 18.00 11.55
N THR A 138 4.84 16.87 10.90
CA THR A 138 5.59 15.77 11.51
C THR A 138 6.97 16.23 11.96
N ARG A 139 7.70 16.98 11.12
CA ARG A 139 9.01 17.55 11.48
C ARG A 139 8.91 18.53 12.66
N ALA A 140 7.88 19.37 12.70
CA ALA A 140 7.67 20.30 13.81
C ALA A 140 7.42 19.56 15.12
N VAL A 141 6.56 18.53 15.10
CA VAL A 141 6.27 17.70 16.28
C VAL A 141 7.53 16.95 16.72
N ALA A 142 8.26 16.32 15.79
CA ALA A 142 9.49 15.60 16.10
C ALA A 142 10.55 16.50 16.76
N ARG A 143 10.79 17.69 16.21
CA ARG A 143 11.72 18.68 16.80
C ARG A 143 11.29 19.11 18.21
N HIS A 144 10.00 19.37 18.40
CA HIS A 144 9.47 19.77 19.70
C HIS A 144 9.67 18.65 20.75
N LEU A 145 9.39 17.41 20.40
CA LEU A 145 9.58 16.28 21.33
C LEU A 145 11.07 16.03 21.63
N THR A 146 11.91 16.13 20.61
CA THR A 146 13.37 15.98 20.77
C THR A 146 13.96 17.09 21.65
N SER A 147 13.50 18.35 21.51
CA SER A 147 13.96 19.46 22.36
C SER A 147 13.57 19.28 23.84
N ARG A 148 12.60 18.40 24.12
CA ARG A 148 12.23 17.98 25.48
C ARG A 148 12.98 16.73 25.97
N GLY A 149 14.02 16.30 25.28
CA GLY A 149 14.84 15.16 25.65
C GLY A 149 14.24 13.79 25.31
N MET A 150 13.15 13.75 24.52
CA MET A 150 12.55 12.49 24.09
C MET A 150 13.31 11.89 22.91
N ARG A 151 13.45 10.56 22.89
CA ARG A 151 13.91 9.85 21.70
C ARG A 151 12.74 9.62 20.76
N VAL A 152 12.76 10.22 19.59
CA VAL A 152 11.69 10.19 18.61
C VAL A 152 12.10 9.35 17.40
N ALA A 153 11.18 8.52 16.92
CA ALA A 153 11.26 7.87 15.62
C ALA A 153 10.05 8.28 14.79
N VAL A 154 10.28 8.59 13.53
CA VAL A 154 9.21 8.90 12.56
C VAL A 154 9.03 7.68 11.65
N LEU A 155 7.79 7.24 11.47
CA LEU A 155 7.42 6.15 10.57
C LEU A 155 6.58 6.71 9.42
N ARG A 156 6.89 6.29 8.20
CA ARG A 156 6.09 6.60 7.01
C ARG A 156 6.11 5.42 6.04
N HIS A 157 5.17 5.38 5.14
CA HIS A 157 5.25 4.46 4.00
C HIS A 157 6.39 4.86 3.06
N PRO A 158 7.19 3.89 2.56
CA PRO A 158 8.12 4.16 1.47
C PRO A 158 7.35 4.44 0.18
N MET A 159 7.99 5.14 -0.75
CA MET A 159 7.50 5.28 -2.12
C MET A 159 7.87 4.01 -2.92
N PRO A 160 6.92 3.28 -3.51
CA PRO A 160 7.18 1.97 -4.13
C PRO A 160 7.65 2.10 -5.58
N TYR A 161 8.59 2.99 -5.87
CA TYR A 161 9.08 3.21 -7.23
C TYR A 161 10.28 2.35 -7.62
N GLY A 162 10.92 1.70 -6.64
CA GLY A 162 12.10 0.88 -6.85
C GLY A 162 11.86 -0.61 -6.62
N ASP A 163 12.92 -1.30 -6.24
CA ASP A 163 12.87 -2.70 -5.83
C ASP A 163 12.16 -2.82 -4.48
N LEU A 164 10.95 -3.37 -4.49
CA LEU A 164 10.10 -3.51 -3.31
C LEU A 164 10.75 -4.37 -2.23
N ALA A 165 11.48 -5.41 -2.61
CA ALA A 165 12.16 -6.30 -1.66
C ALA A 165 13.31 -5.57 -0.96
N ALA A 166 14.12 -4.84 -1.71
CA ALA A 166 15.22 -4.03 -1.16
C ALA A 166 14.71 -2.86 -0.31
N GLN A 167 13.50 -2.36 -0.59
CA GLN A 167 12.87 -1.24 0.10
C GLN A 167 11.87 -1.65 1.18
N ALA A 168 11.78 -2.94 1.53
CA ALA A 168 10.84 -3.44 2.54
C ALA A 168 10.97 -2.72 3.89
N VAL A 169 12.19 -2.39 4.29
CA VAL A 169 12.50 -1.56 5.47
C VAL A 169 13.64 -0.62 5.14
N GLN A 170 13.38 0.68 5.17
CA GLN A 170 14.38 1.71 5.01
C GLN A 170 14.55 2.46 6.34
N ARG A 171 15.77 2.56 6.84
CA ARG A 171 16.10 3.31 8.04
C ARG A 171 17.01 4.48 7.68
N PHE A 172 16.61 5.66 8.09
CA PHE A 172 17.35 6.90 7.93
C PHE A 172 17.73 7.42 9.32
N ALA A 173 18.98 7.30 9.68
CA ALA A 173 19.55 7.80 10.94
C ALA A 173 20.61 8.88 10.67
N GLU A 174 21.30 8.78 9.53
CA GLU A 174 22.37 9.64 9.10
C GLU A 174 22.14 10.10 7.65
N TYR A 175 22.78 11.18 7.26
CA TYR A 175 22.59 11.77 5.92
C TYR A 175 23.01 10.82 4.79
N GLU A 176 23.99 9.97 5.05
CA GLU A 176 24.49 8.96 4.13
C GLU A 176 23.45 7.89 3.78
N ASP A 177 22.48 7.65 4.65
CA ASP A 177 21.40 6.69 4.42
C ASP A 177 20.52 7.09 3.23
N LEU A 178 20.41 8.40 2.93
CA LEU A 178 19.68 8.89 1.74
C LEU A 178 20.29 8.35 0.43
N ALA A 179 21.62 8.32 0.36
CA ALA A 179 22.32 7.79 -0.80
C ALA A 179 22.26 6.27 -0.85
N ARG A 180 22.37 5.59 0.32
CA ARG A 180 22.28 4.13 0.45
C ARG A 180 20.95 3.60 -0.04
N HIS A 181 19.85 4.25 0.31
CA HIS A 181 18.50 3.84 -0.04
C HIS A 181 18.02 4.36 -1.40
N ARG A 182 18.85 5.12 -2.13
CA ARG A 182 18.53 5.65 -3.47
C ARG A 182 17.20 6.38 -3.51
N VAL A 183 16.93 7.20 -2.50
CA VAL A 183 15.67 7.94 -2.38
C VAL A 183 15.46 8.90 -3.56
N THR A 184 14.20 9.14 -3.91
CA THR A 184 13.85 10.14 -4.92
C THR A 184 14.16 11.57 -4.44
N ILE A 185 14.09 12.54 -5.35
CA ILE A 185 14.30 13.96 -5.00
C ILE A 185 13.25 14.41 -3.98
N GLU A 186 11.99 14.03 -4.21
CA GLU A 186 10.87 14.35 -3.33
C GLU A 186 11.05 13.74 -1.93
N GLU A 187 11.47 12.49 -1.86
CA GLU A 187 11.78 11.84 -0.58
C GLU A 187 12.95 12.52 0.14
N ARG A 188 13.97 12.96 -0.60
CA ARG A 188 15.11 13.66 -0.02
C ARG A 188 14.74 15.01 0.59
N GLU A 189 13.74 15.69 0.05
CA GLU A 189 13.19 16.92 0.63
C GLU A 189 12.35 16.68 1.89
N GLU A 190 11.82 15.47 2.05
CA GLU A 190 10.98 15.10 3.19
C GLU A 190 11.77 14.57 4.39
N TYR A 191 12.94 14.00 4.18
CA TYR A 191 13.83 13.49 5.24
C TYR A 191 14.80 14.56 5.74
#